data_709bab395c10588881eecf2651ea1c3a
#
_entry.id   709bab395c10588881eecf2651ea1c3a
#
_cell.length_a   1.000
_cell.length_b   1.000
_cell.length_c   1.000
_cell.angle_alpha   90.00
_cell.angle_beta   90.00
_cell.angle_gamma   90.00
#
_symmetry.space_group_name_H-M   'P 1'
#
loop_
_entity.id
_entity.type
_entity.pdbx_description
1 polymer ?
#
loop_
_entity_poly.entity_id
_entity_poly.type
_entity_poly.pdbx_seq_one_letter_code
_entity_poly.pdbx_strand_id
1 'polypeptide(L)'
;MDGVALMNRTDTKYLMSMSQLESVLEEVAHHYRILDIKGVRSNHYQSQYYDTPDFYFYRRHHSGKQNRLKIRKRMYVESNLTFLEVKFKSTKGRTEKDRTRLDGLSPELTSDNEHYIHETSHFEEHLEPKLMNCFERITLVDQALPERITIDLNLSFVVNDKTVDIPDLVIIEAKQERQNRHSVFLQALKRRLIRPESMSKYCLGIALLTDQKSNMFKEKIRTIKSLTHGSFIYY
;
A
#
# COMPACT_ATOMS: atom_id res chain seq x y z
N MET A 1 6.11 -22.47 1.69
CA MET A 1 5.48 -21.67 2.76
C MET A 1 4.02 -21.37 2.40
N ASP A 2 3.23 -22.43 2.30
CA ASP A 2 1.81 -22.37 1.90
C ASP A 2 0.90 -22.64 3.10
N GLY A 3 1.14 -21.96 4.17
CA GLY A 3 0.37 -22.17 5.39
C GLY A 3 -0.06 -20.85 6.03
N VAL A 4 -1.25 -20.45 5.72
CA VAL A 4 -2.19 -19.48 6.30
C VAL A 4 -2.60 -18.44 5.26
N ALA A 5 -3.32 -18.89 4.25
CA ALA A 5 -4.26 -18.00 3.53
C ALA A 5 -5.40 -17.69 4.50
N LEU A 6 -5.30 -16.57 5.21
CA LEU A 6 -6.35 -16.07 6.10
C LEU A 6 -7.59 -15.73 5.27
N MET A 7 -8.55 -16.64 5.20
CA MET A 7 -9.74 -16.50 4.33
C MET A 7 -10.69 -15.38 4.74
N ASN A 8 -10.68 -14.96 6.01
CA ASN A 8 -11.47 -13.83 6.53
C ASN A 8 -10.56 -12.93 7.38
N ARG A 9 -9.83 -12.00 6.73
CA ARG A 9 -8.92 -11.11 7.42
C ARG A 9 -9.40 -9.67 7.45
N THR A 10 -9.08 -8.98 8.52
CA THR A 10 -9.20 -7.54 8.65
C THR A 10 -7.84 -6.89 8.41
N ASP A 11 -7.77 -6.00 7.43
CA ASP A 11 -6.59 -5.19 7.13
C ASP A 11 -6.84 -3.78 7.66
N THR A 12 -6.14 -3.37 8.71
CA THR A 12 -6.26 -2.03 9.31
C THR A 12 -4.97 -1.25 9.10
N LYS A 13 -5.08 0.00 8.67
CA LYS A 13 -3.92 0.86 8.42
C LYS A 13 -3.79 1.98 9.43
N TYR A 14 -2.54 2.41 9.63
CA TYR A 14 -2.19 3.52 10.51
C TYR A 14 -1.09 4.34 9.83
N LEU A 15 -1.08 5.65 10.12
CA LEU A 15 -0.03 6.57 9.70
C LEU A 15 0.70 7.09 10.94
N MET A 16 2.01 7.18 10.86
CA MET A 16 2.85 7.71 11.94
C MET A 16 4.15 8.28 11.40
N SER A 17 4.88 9.00 12.25
CA SER A 17 6.25 9.43 11.96
C SER A 17 7.26 8.32 12.25
N MET A 18 8.50 8.50 11.79
CA MET A 18 9.59 7.58 12.10
C MET A 18 9.86 7.50 13.63
N SER A 19 9.86 8.64 14.32
CA SER A 19 10.07 8.68 15.78
C SER A 19 8.96 7.97 16.57
N GLN A 20 7.71 8.05 16.11
CA GLN A 20 6.62 7.29 16.69
C GLN A 20 6.79 5.78 16.47
N LEU A 21 7.27 5.37 15.28
CA LEU A 21 7.55 3.97 15.00
C LEU A 21 8.63 3.42 15.95
N GLU A 22 9.74 4.12 16.12
CA GLU A 22 10.82 3.72 17.03
C GLU A 22 10.29 3.46 18.43
N SER A 23 9.52 4.40 18.99
CA SER A 23 8.91 4.25 20.30
C SER A 23 7.93 3.06 20.41
N VAL A 24 7.20 2.75 19.32
CA VAL A 24 6.33 1.55 19.27
C VAL A 24 7.17 0.28 19.23
N LEU A 25 8.21 0.24 18.40
CA LEU A 25 9.06 -0.95 18.24
C LEU A 25 9.82 -1.30 19.52
N GLU A 26 10.33 -0.31 20.28
CA GLU A 26 10.95 -0.52 21.58
C GLU A 26 10.03 -1.29 22.54
N GLU A 27 8.74 -0.97 22.53
CA GLU A 27 7.76 -1.59 23.41
C GLU A 27 7.38 -3.01 22.98
N VAL A 28 7.27 -3.25 21.66
CA VAL A 28 6.70 -4.50 21.13
C VAL A 28 7.74 -5.52 20.67
N ALA A 29 9.02 -5.18 20.65
CA ALA A 29 10.09 -5.97 20.01
C ALA A 29 10.11 -7.45 20.47
N HIS A 30 9.85 -7.72 21.75
CA HIS A 30 9.88 -9.07 22.30
C HIS A 30 8.71 -9.97 21.88
N HIS A 31 7.65 -9.39 21.30
CA HIS A 31 6.46 -10.12 20.87
C HIS A 31 6.48 -10.51 19.40
N TYR A 32 7.35 -9.88 18.62
CA TYR A 32 7.39 -10.06 17.16
C TYR A 32 8.73 -10.57 16.69
N ARG A 33 8.69 -11.29 15.58
CA ARG A 33 9.86 -11.63 14.77
C ARG A 33 9.80 -10.89 13.45
N ILE A 34 10.95 -10.43 12.99
CA ILE A 34 11.06 -9.86 11.63
C ILE A 34 11.07 -11.02 10.64
N LEU A 35 10.23 -10.94 9.62
CA LEU A 35 10.25 -11.88 8.51
C LEU A 35 11.56 -11.70 7.74
N ASP A 36 12.36 -12.75 7.72
CA ASP A 36 13.60 -12.82 6.95
C ASP A 36 13.34 -13.65 5.67
N ILE A 37 13.66 -13.07 4.51
CA ILE A 37 13.54 -13.75 3.22
C ILE A 37 14.95 -13.84 2.61
N LYS A 38 15.59 -14.98 2.73
CA LYS A 38 16.95 -15.23 2.20
C LYS A 38 17.99 -14.20 2.71
N GLY A 39 17.95 -13.86 4.01
CA GLY A 39 18.86 -12.89 4.63
C GLY A 39 18.39 -11.43 4.52
N VAL A 40 17.29 -11.16 3.84
CA VAL A 40 16.75 -9.80 3.67
C VAL A 40 15.57 -9.56 4.60
N ARG A 41 15.64 -8.54 5.43
CA ARG A 41 14.63 -8.15 6.42
C ARG A 41 13.86 -6.89 6.03
N SER A 42 14.48 -6.00 5.25
CA SER A 42 13.83 -4.86 4.60
C SER A 42 13.80 -5.11 3.09
N ASN A 43 12.62 -5.18 2.51
CA ASN A 43 12.44 -5.53 1.10
C ASN A 43 11.95 -4.29 0.34
N HIS A 44 12.59 -4.01 -0.80
CA HIS A 44 12.21 -2.90 -1.67
C HIS A 44 11.08 -3.31 -2.61
N TYR A 45 10.12 -2.43 -2.74
CA TYR A 45 8.95 -2.59 -3.60
C TYR A 45 8.88 -1.47 -4.62
N GLN A 46 8.68 -1.84 -5.87
CA GLN A 46 8.32 -0.93 -6.94
C GLN A 46 6.92 -1.29 -7.44
N SER A 47 6.05 -0.31 -7.60
CA SER A 47 4.67 -0.54 -8.03
C SER A 47 4.25 0.49 -9.06
N GLN A 48 4.12 0.06 -10.32
CA GLN A 48 3.53 0.85 -11.39
C GLN A 48 2.01 0.70 -11.36
N TYR A 49 1.29 1.78 -11.12
CA TYR A 49 -0.17 1.82 -11.14
C TYR A 49 -0.69 2.27 -12.50
N TYR A 50 -1.81 1.67 -12.90
CA TYR A 50 -2.51 1.96 -14.15
C TYR A 50 -3.88 2.55 -13.86
N ASP A 51 -4.29 3.48 -14.72
CA ASP A 51 -5.63 4.07 -14.74
C ASP A 51 -5.97 4.47 -16.19
N THR A 52 -7.21 4.84 -16.44
CA THR A 52 -7.59 5.40 -17.74
C THR A 52 -6.92 6.76 -17.98
N PRO A 53 -6.87 7.24 -19.25
CA PRO A 53 -6.33 8.57 -19.56
C PRO A 53 -6.91 9.69 -18.68
N ASP A 54 -8.19 9.58 -18.31
CA ASP A 54 -8.94 10.54 -17.52
C ASP A 54 -9.01 10.24 -16.03
N PHE A 55 -8.18 9.29 -15.50
CA PHE A 55 -8.09 8.93 -14.09
C PHE A 55 -9.41 8.38 -13.50
N TYR A 56 -10.09 7.50 -14.20
CA TYR A 56 -11.37 6.93 -13.78
C TYR A 56 -11.31 6.23 -12.41
N PHE A 57 -10.31 5.39 -12.12
CA PHE A 57 -10.18 4.70 -10.82
C PHE A 57 -9.87 5.69 -9.69
N TYR A 58 -9.03 6.68 -9.94
CA TYR A 58 -8.75 7.75 -8.99
C TYR A 58 -10.01 8.54 -8.66
N ARG A 59 -10.74 9.00 -9.68
CA ARG A 59 -11.97 9.79 -9.52
C ARG A 59 -13.06 9.01 -8.78
N ARG A 60 -13.21 7.70 -9.06
CA ARG A 60 -14.14 6.84 -8.30
C ARG A 60 -13.74 6.74 -6.84
N HIS A 61 -12.44 6.63 -6.54
CA HIS A 61 -11.96 6.63 -5.16
C HIS A 61 -12.18 7.98 -4.47
N HIS A 62 -11.84 9.07 -5.15
CA HIS A 62 -12.07 10.44 -4.67
C HIS A 62 -13.55 10.72 -4.35
N SER A 63 -14.45 10.23 -5.17
CA SER A 63 -15.90 10.40 -4.98
C SER A 63 -16.52 9.43 -3.97
N GLY A 64 -15.73 8.62 -3.27
CA GLY A 64 -16.22 7.62 -2.30
C GLY A 64 -17.02 6.48 -2.92
N LYS A 65 -17.02 6.34 -4.26
CA LYS A 65 -17.76 5.28 -4.95
C LYS A 65 -17.26 3.92 -4.49
N GLN A 66 -18.19 2.99 -4.37
CA GLN A 66 -17.89 1.57 -4.15
C GLN A 66 -17.51 0.89 -5.48
N ASN A 67 -17.26 -0.42 -5.46
CA ASN A 67 -16.78 -1.16 -6.64
C ASN A 67 -15.52 -0.51 -7.24
N ARG A 68 -14.46 -0.52 -6.46
CA ARG A 68 -13.19 0.11 -6.82
C ARG A 68 -12.20 -0.92 -7.35
N LEU A 69 -11.71 -0.66 -8.54
CA LEU A 69 -10.65 -1.42 -9.17
C LEU A 69 -9.30 -0.74 -8.91
N LYS A 70 -8.26 -1.54 -8.75
CA LYS A 70 -6.85 -1.11 -8.76
C LYS A 70 -6.05 -2.10 -9.54
N ILE A 71 -5.31 -1.61 -10.50
CA ILE A 71 -4.46 -2.38 -11.38
C ILE A 71 -3.04 -1.88 -11.21
N ARG A 72 -2.10 -2.81 -11.01
CA ARG A 72 -0.68 -2.45 -10.91
C ARG A 72 0.22 -3.62 -11.27
N LYS A 73 1.38 -3.31 -11.81
CA LYS A 73 2.54 -4.21 -11.78
C LYS A 73 3.32 -3.93 -10.50
N ARG A 74 3.78 -4.98 -9.85
CA ARG A 74 4.58 -4.88 -8.62
C ARG A 74 5.80 -5.76 -8.70
N MET A 75 6.96 -5.16 -8.48
CA MET A 75 8.24 -5.84 -8.36
C MET A 75 8.66 -5.92 -6.90
N TYR A 76 9.11 -7.10 -6.49
CA TYR A 76 9.83 -7.39 -5.26
C TYR A 76 11.31 -7.41 -5.63
N VAL A 77 12.03 -6.33 -5.34
CA VAL A 77 13.34 -6.06 -5.92
C VAL A 77 14.35 -7.16 -5.59
N GLU A 78 14.48 -7.52 -4.31
CA GLU A 78 15.49 -8.49 -3.84
C GLU A 78 15.27 -9.89 -4.40
N SER A 79 14.04 -10.27 -4.67
CA SER A 79 13.71 -11.58 -5.25
C SER A 79 13.55 -11.56 -6.76
N ASN A 80 13.63 -10.37 -7.39
CA ASN A 80 13.38 -10.16 -8.81
C ASN A 80 12.06 -10.81 -9.28
N LEU A 81 11.02 -10.69 -8.45
CA LEU A 81 9.70 -11.22 -8.75
C LEU A 81 8.76 -10.08 -9.11
N THR A 82 8.15 -10.16 -10.27
CA THR A 82 7.16 -9.18 -10.73
C THR A 82 5.80 -9.84 -10.93
N PHE A 83 4.74 -9.13 -10.53
CA PHE A 83 3.36 -9.58 -10.70
C PHE A 83 2.50 -8.43 -11.23
N LEU A 84 1.61 -8.76 -12.16
CA LEU A 84 0.44 -7.94 -12.47
C LEU A 84 -0.65 -8.30 -11.46
N GLU A 85 -1.12 -7.31 -10.71
CA GLU A 85 -2.12 -7.46 -9.67
C GLU A 85 -3.38 -6.68 -10.02
N VAL A 86 -4.52 -7.37 -10.03
CA VAL A 86 -5.86 -6.79 -10.18
C VAL A 86 -6.56 -6.92 -8.84
N LYS A 87 -7.02 -5.80 -8.28
CA LYS A 87 -7.70 -5.78 -6.99
C LYS A 87 -9.05 -5.09 -7.11
N PHE A 88 -10.11 -5.84 -6.89
CA PHE A 88 -11.47 -5.35 -6.87
C PHE A 88 -12.03 -5.31 -5.44
N LYS A 89 -12.58 -4.17 -5.03
CA LYS A 89 -13.27 -4.02 -3.75
C LYS A 89 -14.75 -3.79 -4.00
N SER A 90 -15.57 -4.81 -3.72
CA SER A 90 -17.02 -4.80 -3.93
C SER A 90 -17.78 -3.94 -2.91
N THR A 91 -19.06 -3.66 -3.20
CA THR A 91 -20.02 -3.00 -2.29
C THR A 91 -20.23 -3.77 -0.99
N LYS A 92 -20.12 -5.10 -1.03
CA LYS A 92 -20.27 -5.98 0.15
C LYS A 92 -19.02 -5.98 1.05
N GLY A 93 -18.05 -5.08 0.81
CA GLY A 93 -16.81 -4.97 1.57
C GLY A 93 -15.79 -6.07 1.27
N ARG A 94 -16.14 -7.07 0.45
CA ARG A 94 -15.23 -8.13 0.03
C ARG A 94 -14.19 -7.58 -0.95
N THR A 95 -12.96 -7.97 -0.75
CA THR A 95 -11.86 -7.65 -1.66
C THR A 95 -11.41 -8.93 -2.35
N GLU A 96 -11.48 -8.93 -3.67
CA GLU A 96 -10.91 -9.96 -4.53
C GLU A 96 -9.57 -9.47 -5.05
N LYS A 97 -8.61 -10.36 -5.13
CA LYS A 97 -7.26 -10.05 -5.59
C LYS A 97 -6.73 -11.19 -6.43
N ASP A 98 -6.52 -10.90 -7.69
CA ASP A 98 -5.91 -11.79 -8.65
C ASP A 98 -4.51 -11.30 -9.01
N ARG A 99 -3.61 -12.22 -9.35
CA ARG A 99 -2.26 -11.87 -9.80
C ARG A 99 -1.72 -12.92 -10.76
N THR A 100 -0.99 -12.45 -11.76
CA THR A 100 -0.17 -13.29 -12.64
C THR A 100 1.29 -12.84 -12.57
N ARG A 101 2.21 -13.79 -12.76
CA ARG A 101 3.65 -13.50 -12.77
C ARG A 101 4.06 -12.88 -14.09
N LEU A 102 5.02 -11.94 -14.03
CA LEU A 102 5.64 -11.29 -15.18
C LEU A 102 7.16 -11.45 -15.12
N ASP A 103 7.81 -11.34 -16.28
CA ASP A 103 9.27 -11.45 -16.39
C ASP A 103 10.02 -10.19 -15.93
N GLY A 104 9.34 -9.05 -15.80
CA GLY A 104 9.94 -7.80 -15.35
C GLY A 104 8.93 -6.67 -15.16
N LEU A 105 9.42 -5.53 -14.69
CA LEU A 105 8.63 -4.30 -14.48
C LEU A 105 8.82 -3.35 -15.68
N SER A 106 8.12 -3.63 -16.80
CA SER A 106 7.95 -2.64 -17.87
C SER A 106 6.74 -1.75 -17.58
N PRO A 107 6.80 -0.42 -17.83
CA PRO A 107 5.65 0.45 -17.62
C PRO A 107 4.50 0.16 -18.58
N GLU A 108 4.77 -0.28 -19.83
CA GLU A 108 3.74 -0.57 -20.83
C GLU A 108 2.99 -1.87 -20.50
N LEU A 109 1.69 -1.89 -20.77
CA LEU A 109 0.90 -3.12 -20.79
C LEU A 109 1.06 -3.82 -22.14
N THR A 110 1.34 -5.12 -22.13
CA THR A 110 1.30 -5.96 -23.32
C THR A 110 -0.13 -6.45 -23.58
N SER A 111 -0.42 -6.94 -24.79
CA SER A 111 -1.73 -7.53 -25.11
C SER A 111 -2.12 -8.65 -24.14
N ASP A 112 -1.16 -9.47 -23.67
CA ASP A 112 -1.42 -10.51 -22.68
C ASP A 112 -1.80 -9.91 -21.31
N ASN A 113 -1.17 -8.76 -20.93
CA ASN A 113 -1.54 -8.05 -19.71
C ASN A 113 -2.96 -7.47 -19.79
N GLU A 114 -3.33 -6.87 -20.91
CA GLU A 114 -4.66 -6.33 -21.15
C GLU A 114 -5.71 -7.44 -21.15
N HIS A 115 -5.43 -8.56 -21.81
CA HIS A 115 -6.28 -9.75 -21.80
C HIS A 115 -6.52 -10.27 -20.37
N TYR A 116 -5.44 -10.43 -19.58
CA TYR A 116 -5.54 -10.85 -18.18
C TYR A 116 -6.37 -9.88 -17.32
N ILE A 117 -6.20 -8.57 -17.52
CA ILE A 117 -6.98 -7.54 -16.81
C ILE A 117 -8.46 -7.67 -17.18
N HIS A 118 -8.77 -7.81 -18.46
CA HIS A 118 -10.15 -7.99 -18.93
C HIS A 118 -10.80 -9.24 -18.33
N GLU A 119 -10.15 -10.40 -18.42
CA GLU A 119 -10.63 -11.67 -17.86
C GLU A 119 -10.94 -11.59 -16.35
N THR A 120 -10.06 -10.89 -15.59
CA THR A 120 -10.19 -10.84 -14.13
C THR A 120 -11.09 -9.72 -13.62
N SER A 121 -11.29 -8.63 -14.37
CA SER A 121 -12.01 -7.44 -13.91
C SER A 121 -13.20 -7.04 -14.77
N HIS A 122 -13.32 -7.61 -15.97
CA HIS A 122 -14.29 -7.20 -17.00
C HIS A 122 -14.18 -5.70 -17.34
N PHE A 123 -12.97 -5.14 -17.24
CA PHE A 123 -12.69 -3.75 -17.58
C PHE A 123 -12.05 -3.68 -18.97
N GLU A 124 -12.65 -2.90 -19.88
CA GLU A 124 -12.31 -2.90 -21.31
C GLU A 124 -11.66 -1.60 -21.79
N GLU A 125 -11.72 -0.53 -20.98
CA GLU A 125 -11.16 0.75 -21.39
C GLU A 125 -9.63 0.71 -21.38
N HIS A 126 -9.04 1.51 -22.27
CA HIS A 126 -7.58 1.66 -22.38
C HIS A 126 -6.98 2.15 -21.06
N LEU A 127 -5.85 1.55 -20.68
CA LEU A 127 -5.12 1.84 -19.46
C LEU A 127 -3.71 2.35 -19.78
N GLU A 128 -3.30 3.35 -19.04
CA GLU A 128 -1.97 3.95 -19.12
C GLU A 128 -1.23 3.85 -17.80
N PRO A 129 0.11 3.82 -17.78
CA PRO A 129 0.89 3.97 -16.57
C PRO A 129 0.70 5.39 -16.00
N LYS A 130 0.25 5.51 -14.74
CA LYS A 130 -0.06 6.81 -14.13
C LYS A 130 0.83 7.18 -12.96
N LEU A 131 1.30 6.20 -12.22
CA LEU A 131 2.09 6.46 -10.99
C LEU A 131 3.04 5.31 -10.74
N MET A 132 4.32 5.61 -10.59
CA MET A 132 5.28 4.71 -9.94
C MET A 132 5.35 5.04 -8.46
N ASN A 133 5.31 4.01 -7.60
CA ASN A 133 5.54 4.15 -6.17
C ASN A 133 6.60 3.17 -5.70
N CYS A 134 7.63 3.70 -5.06
CA CYS A 134 8.69 2.94 -4.42
C CYS A 134 8.59 3.06 -2.90
N PHE A 135 8.96 2.01 -2.18
CA PHE A 135 9.04 2.00 -0.72
C PHE A 135 9.79 0.77 -0.23
N GLU A 136 10.27 0.84 0.98
CA GLU A 136 10.81 -0.31 1.71
C GLU A 136 9.75 -0.91 2.62
N ARG A 137 9.81 -2.22 2.84
CA ARG A 137 8.88 -2.93 3.72
C ARG A 137 9.60 -3.86 4.67
N ILE A 138 9.35 -3.65 5.94
CA ILE A 138 9.63 -4.61 7.01
C ILE A 138 8.33 -5.32 7.36
N THR A 139 8.40 -6.63 7.59
CA THR A 139 7.25 -7.43 8.01
C THR A 139 7.53 -8.05 9.36
N LEU A 140 6.67 -7.77 10.32
CA LEU A 140 6.68 -8.37 11.64
C LEU A 140 5.62 -9.46 11.70
N VAL A 141 5.94 -10.57 12.34
CA VAL A 141 5.03 -11.70 12.59
C VAL A 141 4.94 -11.88 14.10
N ASP A 142 3.74 -11.85 14.64
CA ASP A 142 3.49 -12.11 16.06
C ASP A 142 3.85 -13.57 16.38
N GLN A 143 4.45 -13.79 17.57
CA GLN A 143 4.92 -15.11 17.98
C GLN A 143 3.80 -16.00 18.57
N ALA A 144 2.70 -15.40 19.00
CA ALA A 144 1.59 -16.05 19.67
C ALA A 144 0.26 -15.96 18.91
N LEU A 145 0.06 -14.88 18.13
CA LEU A 145 -1.20 -14.59 17.46
C LEU A 145 -1.08 -14.70 15.94
N PRO A 146 -2.14 -15.06 15.21
CA PRO A 146 -2.17 -15.02 13.75
C PRO A 146 -2.27 -13.58 13.26
N GLU A 147 -1.21 -12.81 13.53
CA GLU A 147 -1.08 -11.40 13.18
C GLU A 147 0.20 -11.15 12.40
N ARG A 148 0.07 -10.29 11.40
CA ARG A 148 1.20 -9.76 10.62
C ARG A 148 1.10 -8.26 10.53
N ILE A 149 2.18 -7.56 10.87
CA ILE A 149 2.31 -6.13 10.72
C ILE A 149 3.27 -5.85 9.57
N THR A 150 2.84 -5.08 8.59
CA THR A 150 3.75 -4.57 7.55
C THR A 150 4.00 -3.10 7.81
N ILE A 151 5.27 -2.70 7.72
CA ILE A 151 5.78 -1.36 7.96
C ILE A 151 6.37 -0.88 6.64
N ASP A 152 5.75 0.12 6.01
CA ASP A 152 6.22 0.71 4.77
C ASP A 152 6.92 2.03 5.08
N LEU A 153 8.18 2.15 4.64
CA LEU A 153 9.11 3.24 4.88
C LEU A 153 9.59 3.84 3.57
N ASN A 154 10.23 5.01 3.61
CA ASN A 154 10.90 5.64 2.49
C ASN A 154 10.01 5.70 1.24
N LEU A 155 8.81 6.28 1.42
CA LEU A 155 7.85 6.37 0.32
C LEU A 155 8.29 7.39 -0.71
N SER A 156 8.36 6.95 -1.96
CA SER A 156 8.60 7.77 -3.14
C SER A 156 7.47 7.60 -4.16
N PHE A 157 7.06 8.68 -4.77
CA PHE A 157 6.05 8.70 -5.82
C PHE A 157 6.58 9.46 -7.04
N VAL A 158 6.37 8.90 -8.23
CA VAL A 158 6.79 9.48 -9.51
C VAL A 158 5.60 9.50 -10.46
N VAL A 159 5.33 10.66 -11.05
CA VAL A 159 4.36 10.87 -12.14
C VAL A 159 5.04 11.70 -13.22
N ASN A 160 5.24 11.12 -14.39
CA ASN A 160 6.06 11.72 -15.44
C ASN A 160 7.44 12.14 -14.89
N ASP A 161 7.80 13.43 -15.02
CA ASP A 161 9.08 13.99 -14.57
C ASP A 161 9.04 14.55 -13.13
N LYS A 162 7.91 14.38 -12.43
CA LYS A 162 7.73 14.89 -11.07
C LYS A 162 7.90 13.78 -10.06
N THR A 163 8.72 14.01 -9.05
CA THR A 163 8.93 13.09 -7.93
C THR A 163 8.61 13.77 -6.61
N VAL A 164 8.05 13.02 -5.66
CA VAL A 164 7.95 13.43 -4.26
C VAL A 164 8.35 12.27 -3.36
N ASP A 165 9.30 12.52 -2.48
CA ASP A 165 9.73 11.62 -1.42
C ASP A 165 9.15 12.08 -0.09
N ILE A 166 8.73 11.12 0.74
CA ILE A 166 8.19 11.38 2.08
C ILE A 166 8.92 10.45 3.06
N PRO A 167 10.19 10.75 3.42
CA PRO A 167 11.05 9.84 4.17
C PRO A 167 10.52 9.55 5.57
N ASP A 168 9.93 10.53 6.26
CA ASP A 168 9.46 10.39 7.63
C ASP A 168 8.06 9.76 7.76
N LEU A 169 7.38 9.51 6.64
CA LEU A 169 6.07 8.86 6.66
C LEU A 169 6.22 7.35 6.78
N VAL A 170 5.61 6.82 7.82
CA VAL A 170 5.45 5.38 8.02
C VAL A 170 4.01 4.97 7.80
N ILE A 171 3.79 3.94 6.98
CA ILE A 171 2.48 3.33 6.79
C ILE A 171 2.50 1.93 7.40
N ILE A 172 1.71 1.74 8.44
CA ILE A 172 1.50 0.43 9.05
C ILE A 172 0.25 -0.22 8.45
N GLU A 173 0.32 -1.52 8.18
CA GLU A 173 -0.87 -2.33 7.89
C GLU A 173 -0.87 -3.57 8.79
N ALA A 174 -1.81 -3.59 9.74
CA ALA A 174 -2.06 -4.74 10.60
C ALA A 174 -3.04 -5.70 9.91
N LYS A 175 -2.63 -6.95 9.77
CA LYS A 175 -3.39 -8.03 9.13
C LYS A 175 -3.70 -9.10 10.18
N GLN A 176 -4.98 -9.28 10.47
CA GLN A 176 -5.48 -10.21 11.47
C GLN A 176 -6.59 -11.07 10.89
N GLU A 177 -6.80 -12.29 11.37
CA GLU A 177 -7.96 -13.13 11.00
C GLU A 177 -9.28 -12.47 11.41
N ARG A 178 -9.31 -11.93 12.62
CA ARG A 178 -10.38 -11.09 13.15
C ARG A 178 -9.73 -9.96 13.93
N GLN A 179 -10.42 -8.84 14.07
CA GLN A 179 -9.92 -7.74 14.89
C GLN A 179 -9.65 -8.26 16.31
N ASN A 180 -8.37 -8.34 16.68
CA ASN A 180 -7.94 -8.90 17.95
C ASN A 180 -7.55 -7.78 18.92
N ARG A 181 -8.31 -7.66 20.01
CA ARG A 181 -8.03 -6.66 21.07
C ARG A 181 -6.77 -6.98 21.88
N HIS A 182 -6.26 -8.20 21.79
CA HIS A 182 -5.05 -8.64 22.51
C HIS A 182 -3.75 -8.37 21.74
N SER A 183 -3.82 -7.85 20.51
CA SER A 183 -2.64 -7.42 19.76
C SER A 183 -1.83 -6.39 20.56
N VAL A 184 -0.61 -6.75 20.92
CA VAL A 184 0.31 -5.88 21.63
C VAL A 184 0.64 -4.65 20.79
N PHE A 185 0.83 -4.83 19.47
CA PHE A 185 1.10 -3.74 18.54
C PHE A 185 -0.05 -2.73 18.53
N LEU A 186 -1.30 -3.20 18.36
CA LEU A 186 -2.46 -2.31 18.32
C LEU A 186 -2.71 -1.61 19.67
N GLN A 187 -2.40 -2.26 20.80
CA GLN A 187 -2.45 -1.63 22.10
C GLN A 187 -1.38 -0.53 22.24
N ALA A 188 -0.16 -0.76 21.76
CA ALA A 188 0.89 0.25 21.74
C ALA A 188 0.50 1.48 20.90
N LEU A 189 -0.14 1.27 19.73
CA LEU A 189 -0.69 2.36 18.93
C LEU A 189 -1.78 3.14 19.66
N LYS A 190 -2.69 2.42 20.32
CA LYS A 190 -3.80 3.03 21.06
C LYS A 190 -3.31 3.89 22.23
N ARG A 191 -2.30 3.45 22.97
CA ARG A 191 -1.69 4.23 24.08
C ARG A 191 -1.10 5.56 23.58
N ARG A 192 -0.60 5.56 22.33
CA ARG A 192 -0.05 6.76 21.66
C ARG A 192 -1.08 7.57 20.87
N LEU A 193 -2.38 7.24 21.03
CA LEU A 193 -3.50 7.88 20.33
C LEU A 193 -3.38 7.82 18.78
N ILE A 194 -2.61 6.86 18.27
CA ILE A 194 -2.50 6.61 16.82
C ILE A 194 -3.74 5.83 16.37
N ARG A 195 -4.56 6.48 15.57
CA ARG A 195 -5.87 5.95 15.14
C ARG A 195 -5.80 5.27 13.79
N PRO A 196 -6.71 4.29 13.53
CA PRO A 196 -6.87 3.72 12.21
C PRO A 196 -7.14 4.79 11.14
N GLU A 197 -6.46 4.65 10.00
CA GLU A 197 -6.59 5.60 8.90
C GLU A 197 -6.67 4.87 7.55
N SER A 198 -7.61 5.26 6.71
CA SER A 198 -7.69 4.69 5.37
C SER A 198 -6.64 5.35 4.47
N MET A 199 -5.80 4.55 3.83
CA MET A 199 -4.73 5.06 2.98
C MET A 199 -4.64 4.31 1.65
N SER A 200 -4.46 5.05 0.57
CA SER A 200 -4.14 4.53 -0.76
C SER A 200 -2.91 5.24 -1.29
N LYS A 201 -1.79 4.51 -1.47
CA LYS A 201 -0.56 5.04 -2.06
C LYS A 201 -0.84 5.66 -3.45
N TYR A 202 -1.60 4.96 -4.30
CA TYR A 202 -2.01 5.49 -5.61
C TYR A 202 -2.69 6.85 -5.49
N CYS A 203 -3.76 6.95 -4.67
CA CYS A 203 -4.49 8.20 -4.55
C CYS A 203 -3.68 9.32 -3.91
N LEU A 204 -2.78 8.99 -2.97
CA LEU A 204 -1.89 9.98 -2.38
C LEU A 204 -0.92 10.55 -3.42
N GLY A 205 -0.22 9.68 -4.16
CA GLY A 205 0.74 10.12 -5.18
C GLY A 205 0.09 10.96 -6.27
N ILE A 206 -1.07 10.56 -6.81
CA ILE A 206 -1.82 11.34 -7.79
C ILE A 206 -2.25 12.71 -7.20
N ALA A 207 -2.75 12.74 -5.95
CA ALA A 207 -3.16 13.98 -5.30
C ALA A 207 -2.01 14.95 -5.02
N LEU A 208 -0.78 14.46 -4.89
CA LEU A 208 0.41 15.28 -4.63
C LEU A 208 1.07 15.78 -5.91
N LEU A 209 1.05 15.00 -7.00
CA LEU A 209 1.87 15.24 -8.18
C LEU A 209 1.08 15.67 -9.43
N THR A 210 -0.26 15.67 -9.35
CA THR A 210 -1.10 16.06 -10.50
C THR A 210 -2.14 17.11 -10.11
N ASP A 211 -2.72 17.76 -11.12
CA ASP A 211 -3.80 18.74 -10.93
C ASP A 211 -5.19 18.10 -10.75
N GLN A 212 -5.24 16.79 -10.53
CA GLN A 212 -6.50 16.10 -10.29
C GLN A 212 -7.17 16.60 -8.99
N LYS A 213 -8.51 16.66 -9.02
CA LYS A 213 -9.30 17.06 -7.86
C LYS A 213 -8.91 16.26 -6.62
N SER A 214 -8.44 16.94 -5.56
CA SER A 214 -7.84 16.30 -4.37
C SER A 214 -8.47 16.69 -3.04
N ASN A 215 -9.59 17.44 -3.06
CA ASN A 215 -10.22 17.96 -1.84
C ASN A 215 -10.58 16.87 -0.81
N MET A 216 -10.98 15.65 -1.23
CA MET A 216 -11.23 14.52 -0.32
C MET A 216 -9.96 13.97 0.37
N PHE A 217 -8.80 14.35 -0.13
CA PHE A 217 -7.50 13.93 0.46
C PHE A 217 -6.80 15.05 1.22
N LYS A 218 -7.35 16.30 1.24
CA LYS A 218 -6.72 17.45 1.88
C LYS A 218 -6.43 17.24 3.35
N GLU A 219 -7.40 16.73 4.12
CA GLU A 219 -7.20 16.45 5.55
C GLU A 219 -6.10 15.41 5.76
N LYS A 220 -6.11 14.34 4.96
CA LYS A 220 -5.08 13.32 5.02
C LYS A 220 -3.68 13.87 4.68
N ILE A 221 -3.57 14.68 3.65
CA ILE A 221 -2.31 15.34 3.29
C ILE A 221 -1.86 16.28 4.42
N ARG A 222 -2.77 17.01 5.07
CA ARG A 222 -2.45 17.82 6.26
C ARG A 222 -1.93 16.97 7.42
N THR A 223 -2.60 15.86 7.71
CA THR A 223 -2.16 14.90 8.74
C THR A 223 -0.76 14.38 8.43
N ILE A 224 -0.49 13.98 7.18
CA ILE A 224 0.84 13.53 6.77
C ILE A 224 1.86 14.66 6.94
N LYS A 225 1.57 15.88 6.48
CA LYS A 225 2.47 17.04 6.66
C LYS A 225 2.75 17.32 8.13
N SER A 226 1.76 17.20 9.01
CA SER A 226 1.95 17.36 10.45
C SER A 226 2.83 16.26 11.03
N LEU A 227 2.59 14.99 10.67
CA LEU A 227 3.36 13.83 11.15
C LEU A 227 4.85 13.89 10.72
N THR A 228 5.11 14.42 9.54
CA THR A 228 6.44 14.45 8.92
C THR A 228 7.11 15.83 9.05
N HIS A 229 6.56 16.74 9.86
CA HIS A 229 7.04 18.13 10.00
C HIS A 229 7.26 18.82 8.65
N GLY A 230 6.47 18.43 7.63
CA GLY A 230 6.57 18.96 6.28
C GLY A 230 7.73 18.40 5.44
N SER A 231 8.36 17.31 5.85
CA SER A 231 9.47 16.64 5.13
C SER A 231 9.00 16.01 3.82
N PHE A 232 8.54 16.85 2.89
CA PHE A 232 8.23 16.46 1.52
C PHE A 232 9.33 17.01 0.62
N ILE A 233 10.03 16.15 -0.10
CA ILE A 233 11.11 16.52 -1.00
C ILE A 233 10.60 16.36 -2.43
N TYR A 234 10.47 17.47 -3.15
CA TYR A 234 10.00 17.49 -4.54
C TYR A 234 11.19 17.69 -5.48
N TYR A 235 11.18 16.92 -6.59
CA TYR A 235 12.18 17.00 -7.66
C TYR A 235 11.51 17.24 -9.02
#